data_4d4f8d694697b6ed9f9c1d94f1ce778d
#
_entry.id   4d4f8d694697b6ed9f9c1d94f1ce778d
#
_cell.length_a   1.000
_cell.length_b   1.000
_cell.length_c   1.000
_cell.angle_alpha   90.00
_cell.angle_beta   90.00
_cell.angle_gamma   90.00
#
_symmetry.space_group_name_H-M   'P 1'
#
loop_
_entity.id
_entity.type
_entity.pdbx_description
1 polymer ?
#
loop_
_entity_poly.entity_id
_entity_poly.type
_entity_poly.pdbx_seq_one_letter_code
_entity_poly.pdbx_strand_id
1 'polypeptide(L)'
;MSSETEAPVAEAQVTNFIRNIIDDDLARGANLPRFWCGHPAPYAEQLEKGEPDAARIRTRFPPEPNGYLHIGHAKSICLNFGLARDYGGACHMRFDDTNPVKEDQEYVDGIMDSVRWLGFDWKFGNETNLYFASSYFDDMFRFAEHLIRTGYAYVDEQTADAVSYTHLRAHETRSNL
;
A
#
# COMPACT_ATOMS: atom_id res chain seq x y z
N MET A 1 44.41 9.94 -38.67
CA MET A 1 43.89 10.41 -37.36
C MET A 1 42.53 9.79 -37.21
N SER A 2 42.49 8.65 -36.53
CA SER A 2 41.27 7.88 -36.31
C SER A 2 40.65 8.37 -35.00
N SER A 3 39.45 8.96 -35.06
CA SER A 3 38.68 9.34 -33.90
C SER A 3 37.96 8.11 -33.34
N GLU A 4 38.48 7.56 -32.27
CA GLU A 4 37.74 6.57 -31.45
C GLU A 4 36.59 7.29 -30.77
N THR A 5 35.39 6.93 -31.17
CA THR A 5 34.16 7.36 -30.49
C THR A 5 33.96 6.44 -29.29
N GLU A 6 34.28 6.90 -28.10
CA GLU A 6 33.96 6.21 -26.85
C GLU A 6 32.43 6.02 -26.76
N ALA A 7 32.02 4.76 -26.63
CA ALA A 7 30.61 4.42 -26.33
C ALA A 7 30.23 4.94 -24.93
N PRO A 8 29.04 5.48 -24.76
CA PRO A 8 28.60 5.98 -23.45
C PRO A 8 28.59 4.84 -22.43
N VAL A 9 29.34 5.02 -21.35
CA VAL A 9 29.36 4.11 -20.21
C VAL A 9 27.94 4.15 -19.61
N ALA A 10 27.20 3.04 -19.67
CA ALA A 10 25.90 2.92 -19.05
C ALA A 10 26.08 3.13 -17.53
N GLU A 11 25.51 4.19 -16.99
CA GLU A 11 25.44 4.40 -15.55
C GLU A 11 24.82 3.17 -14.90
N ALA A 12 25.54 2.55 -13.97
CA ALA A 12 25.05 1.41 -13.23
C ALA A 12 23.81 1.85 -12.43
N GLN A 13 22.64 1.38 -12.83
CA GLN A 13 21.40 1.67 -12.11
C GLN A 13 21.52 1.14 -10.68
N VAL A 14 21.33 2.03 -9.69
CA VAL A 14 21.29 1.64 -8.29
C VAL A 14 20.12 0.70 -8.09
N THR A 15 20.41 -0.58 -7.84
CA THR A 15 19.41 -1.63 -7.64
C THR A 15 19.37 -2.08 -6.17
N ASN A 16 18.29 -2.70 -5.77
CA ASN A 16 18.11 -3.38 -4.50
C ASN A 16 17.26 -4.64 -4.70
N PHE A 17 17.17 -5.50 -3.68
CA PHE A 17 16.45 -6.77 -3.80
C PHE A 17 14.97 -6.62 -4.21
N ILE A 18 14.29 -5.53 -3.80
CA ILE A 18 12.89 -5.26 -4.19
C ILE A 18 12.81 -4.98 -5.69
N ARG A 19 13.71 -4.14 -6.21
CA ARG A 19 13.79 -3.85 -7.66
C ARG A 19 14.08 -5.11 -8.46
N ASN A 20 15.01 -5.92 -8.00
CA ASN A 20 15.35 -7.19 -8.66
C ASN A 20 14.13 -8.13 -8.74
N ILE A 21 13.32 -8.22 -7.67
CA ILE A 21 12.08 -9.00 -7.65
C ILE A 21 11.07 -8.42 -8.65
N ILE A 22 10.87 -7.11 -8.65
CA ILE A 22 9.93 -6.44 -9.58
C ILE A 22 10.36 -6.68 -11.03
N ASP A 23 11.64 -6.50 -11.34
CA ASP A 23 12.19 -6.67 -12.69
C ASP A 23 11.99 -8.11 -13.17
N ASP A 24 12.28 -9.10 -12.32
CA ASP A 24 12.10 -10.50 -12.62
C ASP A 24 10.62 -10.87 -12.80
N ASP A 25 9.73 -10.40 -11.92
CA ASP A 25 8.30 -10.65 -12.03
C ASP A 25 7.69 -10.02 -13.28
N LEU A 26 8.09 -8.80 -13.63
CA LEU A 26 7.66 -8.14 -14.85
C LEU A 26 8.17 -8.84 -16.10
N ALA A 27 9.43 -9.29 -16.11
CA ALA A 27 10.05 -10.01 -17.23
C ALA A 27 9.38 -11.36 -17.49
N ARG A 28 9.00 -12.08 -16.42
CA ARG A 28 8.33 -13.39 -16.51
C ARG A 28 6.81 -13.30 -16.71
N GLY A 29 6.21 -12.11 -16.58
CA GLY A 29 4.76 -11.99 -16.54
C GLY A 29 4.15 -12.76 -15.37
N ALA A 30 4.80 -12.74 -14.20
CA ALA A 30 4.44 -13.55 -13.03
C ALA A 30 3.04 -13.25 -12.48
N ASN A 31 2.55 -12.04 -12.70
CA ASN A 31 1.27 -11.58 -12.19
C ASN A 31 0.19 -11.54 -13.27
N LEU A 32 -1.03 -11.94 -12.93
CA LEU A 32 -2.16 -11.80 -13.83
C LEU A 32 -2.42 -10.30 -14.13
N PRO A 33 -2.88 -9.96 -15.33
CA PRO A 33 -3.35 -8.62 -15.65
C PRO A 33 -4.45 -8.18 -14.66
N ARG A 34 -4.40 -6.91 -14.24
CA ARG A 34 -5.40 -6.34 -13.33
C ARG A 34 -6.46 -5.59 -14.12
N PHE A 35 -7.69 -5.71 -13.65
CA PHE A 35 -8.86 -5.01 -14.18
C PHE A 35 -9.66 -4.42 -13.02
N TRP A 36 -10.41 -3.37 -13.30
CA TRP A 36 -11.27 -2.74 -12.31
C TRP A 36 -12.65 -2.42 -12.88
N CYS A 37 -13.69 -3.05 -12.35
CA CYS A 37 -15.08 -2.88 -12.79
C CYS A 37 -15.88 -1.86 -11.95
N GLY A 38 -15.17 -1.02 -11.14
CA GLY A 38 -15.79 0.02 -10.32
C GLY A 38 -16.15 -0.41 -8.91
N HIS A 39 -16.05 -1.69 -8.57
CA HIS A 39 -16.30 -2.23 -7.24
C HIS A 39 -15.50 -3.52 -6.98
N PRO A 40 -15.30 -3.92 -5.71
CA PRO A 40 -14.68 -5.20 -5.36
C PRO A 40 -15.54 -6.36 -5.88
N ALA A 41 -14.92 -7.26 -6.67
CA ALA A 41 -15.59 -8.41 -7.27
C ALA A 41 -14.58 -9.55 -7.52
N PRO A 42 -15.03 -10.80 -7.74
CA PRO A 42 -14.18 -11.90 -8.17
C PRO A 42 -13.42 -11.57 -9.47
N TYR A 43 -12.23 -12.13 -9.63
CA TYR A 43 -11.36 -11.85 -10.78
C TYR A 43 -12.07 -12.05 -12.14
N ALA A 44 -12.90 -13.09 -12.26
CA ALA A 44 -13.66 -13.35 -13.49
C ALA A 44 -14.59 -12.17 -13.86
N GLU A 45 -15.26 -11.58 -12.88
CA GLU A 45 -16.12 -10.42 -13.08
C GLU A 45 -15.30 -9.15 -13.39
N GLN A 46 -14.17 -8.96 -12.71
CA GLN A 46 -13.24 -7.87 -13.00
C GLN A 46 -12.75 -7.95 -14.45
N LEU A 47 -12.41 -9.15 -14.93
CA LEU A 47 -11.93 -9.39 -16.29
C LEU A 47 -13.03 -9.13 -17.35
N GLU A 48 -14.28 -9.51 -17.04
CA GLU A 48 -15.41 -9.40 -17.98
C GLU A 48 -15.91 -7.95 -18.12
N LYS A 49 -15.96 -7.20 -17.01
CA LYS A 49 -16.63 -5.88 -16.93
C LYS A 49 -15.67 -4.73 -16.66
N GLY A 50 -14.44 -5.01 -16.27
CA GLY A 50 -13.48 -4.02 -15.83
C GLY A 50 -12.61 -3.46 -16.93
N GLU A 51 -12.13 -2.23 -16.72
CA GLU A 51 -11.11 -1.61 -17.55
C GLU A 51 -9.70 -2.10 -17.11
N PRO A 52 -8.75 -2.28 -18.06
CA PRO A 52 -7.39 -2.66 -17.74
C PRO A 52 -6.71 -1.63 -16.83
N ASP A 53 -6.05 -2.08 -15.78
CA ASP A 53 -5.23 -1.23 -14.92
C ASP A 53 -3.98 -0.77 -15.66
N ALA A 54 -3.87 0.53 -15.90
CA ALA A 54 -2.71 1.12 -16.56
C ALA A 54 -1.43 1.12 -15.71
N ALA A 55 -1.54 1.00 -14.37
CA ALA A 55 -0.41 0.98 -13.47
C ALA A 55 0.33 -0.36 -13.54
N ARG A 56 1.60 -0.37 -13.94
CA ARG A 56 2.41 -1.60 -14.02
C ARG A 56 2.63 -2.25 -12.65
N ILE A 57 2.83 -1.42 -11.64
CA ILE A 57 2.92 -1.85 -10.23
C ILE A 57 2.04 -0.96 -9.37
N ARG A 58 1.67 -1.46 -8.19
CA ARG A 58 0.98 -0.66 -7.17
C ARG A 58 1.71 -0.79 -5.85
N THR A 59 2.00 0.34 -5.23
CA THR A 59 2.55 0.45 -3.89
C THR A 59 1.58 1.22 -2.99
N ARG A 60 1.85 1.30 -1.71
CA ARG A 60 1.06 2.13 -0.79
C ARG A 60 1.92 2.75 0.29
N PHE A 61 1.51 3.93 0.72
CA PHE A 61 1.98 4.56 1.95
C PHE A 61 0.76 4.78 2.86
N PRO A 62 0.58 3.98 3.94
CA PRO A 62 -0.58 4.03 4.82
C PRO A 62 -0.24 4.70 6.16
N PRO A 63 -0.14 6.04 6.24
CA PRO A 63 0.14 6.71 7.50
C PRO A 63 -1.10 6.73 8.41
N GLU A 64 -0.90 6.61 9.72
CA GLU A 64 -1.89 6.91 10.73
C GLU A 64 -1.78 8.41 11.08
N PRO A 65 -2.86 9.21 10.99
CA PRO A 65 -2.79 10.67 11.21
C PRO A 65 -2.84 11.04 12.70
N ASN A 66 -1.95 10.48 13.50
CA ASN A 66 -1.85 10.65 14.96
C ASN A 66 -0.58 11.39 15.40
N GLY A 67 0.18 11.93 14.45
CA GLY A 67 1.41 12.69 14.70
C GLY A 67 2.15 13.09 13.43
N TYR A 68 3.18 13.91 13.59
CA TYR A 68 4.05 14.31 12.49
C TYR A 68 4.98 13.20 12.03
N LEU A 69 5.35 13.25 10.75
CA LEU A 69 6.29 12.30 10.16
C LEU A 69 7.72 12.54 10.68
N HIS A 70 8.50 11.49 10.69
CA HIS A 70 9.95 11.51 10.99
C HIS A 70 10.75 10.86 9.85
N ILE A 71 12.07 10.86 9.96
CA ILE A 71 12.98 10.36 8.91
C ILE A 71 12.71 8.90 8.48
N GLY A 72 12.19 8.06 9.37
CA GLY A 72 11.79 6.71 9.05
C GLY A 72 10.62 6.68 8.06
N HIS A 73 9.66 7.59 8.18
CA HIS A 73 8.58 7.74 7.23
C HIS A 73 9.07 8.28 5.88
N ALA A 74 10.02 9.23 5.88
CA ALA A 74 10.63 9.73 4.65
C ALA A 74 11.27 8.59 3.83
N LYS A 75 11.98 7.65 4.49
CA LYS A 75 12.52 6.45 3.84
C LYS A 75 11.41 5.61 3.19
N SER A 76 10.30 5.38 3.88
CA SER A 76 9.16 4.62 3.37
C SER A 76 8.49 5.33 2.19
N ILE A 77 8.31 6.65 2.27
CA ILE A 77 7.77 7.48 1.19
C ILE A 77 8.66 7.36 -0.05
N CYS A 78 9.96 7.62 0.09
CA CYS A 78 10.90 7.54 -1.03
C CYS A 78 10.92 6.15 -1.67
N LEU A 79 10.80 5.07 -0.88
CA LEU A 79 10.73 3.73 -1.42
C LEU A 79 9.44 3.50 -2.21
N ASN A 80 8.28 3.74 -1.60
CA ASN A 80 6.98 3.39 -2.20
C ASN A 80 6.63 4.27 -3.39
N PHE A 81 6.74 5.58 -3.24
CA PHE A 81 6.48 6.53 -4.34
C PHE A 81 7.58 6.46 -5.41
N GLY A 82 8.83 6.25 -5.00
CA GLY A 82 9.95 6.09 -5.94
C GLY A 82 9.79 4.87 -6.83
N LEU A 83 9.43 3.71 -6.25
CA LEU A 83 9.16 2.50 -7.05
C LEU A 83 7.98 2.72 -8.00
N ALA A 84 6.87 3.30 -7.53
CA ALA A 84 5.72 3.58 -8.38
C ALA A 84 6.12 4.47 -9.57
N ARG A 85 6.83 5.57 -9.32
CA ARG A 85 7.33 6.48 -10.37
C ARG A 85 8.25 5.77 -11.37
N ASP A 86 9.24 5.05 -10.87
CA ASP A 86 10.30 4.48 -11.70
C ASP A 86 9.80 3.31 -12.57
N TYR A 87 8.73 2.63 -12.16
CA TYR A 87 8.12 1.52 -12.89
C TYR A 87 6.82 1.87 -13.62
N GLY A 88 6.44 3.14 -13.69
CA GLY A 88 5.16 3.55 -14.32
C GLY A 88 3.96 2.95 -13.60
N GLY A 89 3.99 2.99 -12.29
CA GLY A 89 2.97 2.49 -11.39
C GLY A 89 2.29 3.59 -10.59
N ALA A 90 1.35 3.20 -9.73
CA ALA A 90 0.64 4.09 -8.82
C ALA A 90 1.00 3.80 -7.36
N CYS A 91 1.16 4.86 -6.55
CA CYS A 91 1.27 4.75 -5.11
C CYS A 91 -0.03 5.21 -4.45
N HIS A 92 -0.66 4.33 -3.69
CA HIS A 92 -1.86 4.65 -2.92
C HIS A 92 -1.46 5.29 -1.60
N MET A 93 -1.83 6.55 -1.41
CA MET A 93 -1.77 7.22 -0.12
C MET A 93 -3.09 6.96 0.60
N ARG A 94 -3.06 6.09 1.62
CA ARG A 94 -4.26 5.71 2.37
C ARG A 94 -4.06 6.02 3.84
N PHE A 95 -4.75 7.03 4.34
CA PHE A 95 -4.78 7.29 5.77
C PHE A 95 -5.47 6.14 6.50
N ASP A 96 -4.80 5.60 7.52
CA ASP A 96 -5.37 4.61 8.44
C ASP A 96 -6.06 5.35 9.61
N ASP A 97 -7.08 6.12 9.27
CA ASP A 97 -7.88 6.99 10.15
C ASP A 97 -9.03 6.22 10.79
N THR A 98 -8.70 5.20 11.58
CA THR A 98 -9.70 4.32 12.22
C THR A 98 -9.94 4.63 13.69
N ASN A 99 -9.18 5.55 14.28
CA ASN A 99 -9.30 5.94 15.70
C ASN A 99 -9.53 7.44 15.86
N PRO A 100 -10.79 7.92 15.82
CA PRO A 100 -11.12 9.35 15.83
C PRO A 100 -10.71 10.09 17.11
N VAL A 101 -10.31 9.38 18.17
CA VAL A 101 -9.85 9.99 19.43
C VAL A 101 -8.42 10.50 19.34
N LYS A 102 -7.63 9.95 18.42
CA LYS A 102 -6.19 10.22 18.28
C LYS A 102 -5.83 10.96 17.01
N GLU A 103 -6.77 11.14 16.11
CA GLU A 103 -6.55 11.65 14.76
C GLU A 103 -6.94 13.11 14.67
N ASP A 104 -6.11 13.90 14.00
CA ASP A 104 -6.33 15.32 13.80
C ASP A 104 -6.08 15.69 12.33
N GLN A 105 -6.90 16.62 11.82
CA GLN A 105 -6.77 17.15 10.46
C GLN A 105 -5.41 17.81 10.24
N GLU A 106 -4.83 18.42 11.27
CA GLU A 106 -3.50 19.03 11.21
C GLU A 106 -2.43 17.99 10.81
N TYR A 107 -2.51 16.77 11.33
CA TYR A 107 -1.58 15.70 10.96
C TYR A 107 -1.81 15.20 9.54
N VAL A 108 -3.07 15.10 9.10
CA VAL A 108 -3.39 14.76 7.69
C VAL A 108 -2.72 15.75 6.76
N ASP A 109 -2.91 17.05 6.99
CA ASP A 109 -2.35 18.11 6.16
C ASP A 109 -0.82 18.11 6.21
N GLY A 110 -0.22 17.98 7.39
CA GLY A 110 1.23 17.89 7.58
C GLY A 110 1.88 16.69 6.90
N ILE A 111 1.20 15.55 6.89
CA ILE A 111 1.64 14.33 6.18
C ILE A 111 1.59 14.55 4.66
N MET A 112 0.49 15.12 4.15
CA MET A 112 0.35 15.44 2.72
C MET A 112 1.43 16.42 2.25
N ASP A 113 1.69 17.45 3.02
CA ASP A 113 2.73 18.45 2.72
C ASP A 113 4.14 17.82 2.76
N SER A 114 4.40 16.91 3.68
CA SER A 114 5.66 16.16 3.76
C SER A 114 5.92 15.32 2.52
N VAL A 115 4.89 14.63 2.00
CA VAL A 115 4.99 13.85 0.75
C VAL A 115 5.30 14.76 -0.43
N ARG A 116 4.62 15.90 -0.54
CA ARG A 116 4.87 16.89 -1.60
C ARG A 116 6.26 17.52 -1.48
N TRP A 117 6.70 17.84 -0.26
CA TRP A 117 8.02 18.38 0.01
C TRP A 117 9.14 17.43 -0.43
N LEU A 118 8.93 16.11 -0.29
CA LEU A 118 9.84 15.08 -0.78
C LEU A 118 9.79 14.90 -2.31
N GLY A 119 8.96 15.69 -3.02
CA GLY A 119 8.88 15.68 -4.47
C GLY A 119 7.96 14.59 -5.04
N PHE A 120 7.02 14.07 -4.25
CA PHE A 120 6.06 13.06 -4.68
C PHE A 120 4.61 13.56 -4.69
N ASP A 121 3.77 12.86 -5.44
CA ASP A 121 2.31 13.04 -5.48
C ASP A 121 1.65 11.66 -5.58
N TRP A 122 0.41 11.57 -5.14
CA TRP A 122 -0.42 10.35 -5.19
C TRP A 122 -1.33 10.30 -6.42
N LYS A 123 -1.11 11.16 -7.41
CA LYS A 123 -1.83 11.11 -8.69
C LYS A 123 -1.21 10.09 -9.62
N PHE A 124 -2.06 9.42 -10.39
CA PHE A 124 -1.65 8.57 -11.48
C PHE A 124 -2.62 8.76 -12.66
N GLY A 125 -2.14 9.31 -13.76
CA GLY A 125 -3.01 9.78 -14.85
C GLY A 125 -3.98 10.85 -14.35
N ASN A 126 -5.27 10.64 -14.58
CA ASN A 126 -6.34 11.54 -14.12
C ASN A 126 -6.90 11.16 -12.74
N GLU A 127 -6.41 10.08 -12.14
CA GLU A 127 -6.92 9.57 -10.87
C GLU A 127 -6.09 10.10 -9.69
N THR A 128 -6.79 10.39 -8.60
CA THR A 128 -6.15 10.62 -7.30
C THR A 128 -6.19 9.33 -6.50
N ASN A 129 -5.02 8.88 -6.03
CA ASN A 129 -4.88 7.70 -5.20
C ASN A 129 -4.76 8.09 -3.71
N LEU A 130 -5.64 8.97 -3.27
CA LEU A 130 -5.78 9.42 -1.87
C LEU A 130 -7.04 8.78 -1.28
N TYR A 131 -6.88 8.03 -0.21
CA TYR A 131 -7.95 7.27 0.43
C TYR A 131 -7.90 7.44 1.95
N PHE A 132 -9.07 7.24 2.59
CA PHE A 132 -9.24 7.23 4.03
C PHE A 132 -9.88 5.90 4.43
N ALA A 133 -9.31 5.20 5.39
CA ALA A 133 -9.83 3.91 5.84
C ALA A 133 -11.24 4.05 6.45
N SER A 134 -11.53 5.16 7.11
CA SER A 134 -12.85 5.49 7.65
C SER A 134 -13.96 5.52 6.61
N SER A 135 -13.64 5.85 5.35
CA SER A 135 -14.61 5.86 4.26
C SER A 135 -15.14 4.46 3.88
N TYR A 136 -14.52 3.40 4.38
CA TYR A 136 -14.86 2.01 4.07
C TYR A 136 -15.49 1.24 5.23
N PHE A 137 -15.88 1.89 6.34
CA PHE A 137 -16.44 1.20 7.51
C PHE A 137 -17.70 0.39 7.19
N ASP A 138 -18.60 0.91 6.37
CA ASP A 138 -19.80 0.17 5.96
C ASP A 138 -19.46 -1.06 5.13
N ASP A 139 -18.47 -0.95 4.23
CA ASP A 139 -17.98 -2.09 3.46
C ASP A 139 -17.30 -3.13 4.35
N MET A 140 -16.45 -2.70 5.27
CA MET A 140 -15.79 -3.59 6.23
C MET A 140 -16.80 -4.35 7.08
N PHE A 141 -17.86 -3.66 7.55
CA PHE A 141 -18.92 -4.29 8.32
C PHE A 141 -19.65 -5.36 7.48
N ARG A 142 -20.04 -5.04 6.25
CA ARG A 142 -20.68 -6.00 5.34
C ARG A 142 -19.80 -7.20 5.03
N PHE A 143 -18.49 -6.99 4.87
CA PHE A 143 -17.53 -8.08 4.65
C PHE A 143 -17.38 -8.96 5.89
N ALA A 144 -17.34 -8.36 7.09
CA ALA A 144 -17.32 -9.11 8.35
C ALA A 144 -18.57 -10.00 8.50
N GLU A 145 -19.77 -9.44 8.28
CA GLU A 145 -21.01 -10.21 8.28
C GLU A 145 -20.99 -11.35 7.25
N HIS A 146 -20.47 -11.09 6.05
CA HIS A 146 -20.36 -12.14 5.02
C HIS A 146 -19.45 -13.26 5.47
N LEU A 147 -18.29 -12.97 6.04
CA LEU A 147 -17.35 -13.96 6.56
C LEU A 147 -17.99 -14.81 7.68
N ILE A 148 -18.76 -14.17 8.58
CA ILE A 148 -19.47 -14.90 9.64
C ILE A 148 -20.54 -15.83 9.04
N ARG A 149 -21.36 -15.33 8.12
CA ARG A 149 -22.42 -16.12 7.47
C ARG A 149 -21.88 -17.30 6.66
N THR A 150 -20.67 -17.18 6.12
CA THR A 150 -20.00 -18.22 5.34
C THR A 150 -19.09 -19.14 6.18
N GLY A 151 -18.97 -18.91 7.49
CA GLY A 151 -18.21 -19.75 8.41
C GLY A 151 -16.71 -19.50 8.44
N TYR A 152 -16.23 -18.41 7.84
CA TYR A 152 -14.81 -18.02 7.86
C TYR A 152 -14.42 -17.11 9.02
N ALA A 153 -15.40 -16.57 9.76
CA ALA A 153 -15.21 -15.80 10.97
C ALA A 153 -16.30 -16.11 12.00
N TYR A 154 -16.07 -15.72 13.24
CA TYR A 154 -17.06 -15.83 14.32
C TYR A 154 -16.99 -14.57 15.20
N VAL A 155 -18.05 -14.33 15.96
CA VAL A 155 -18.09 -13.23 16.96
C VAL A 155 -17.47 -13.75 18.25
N ASP A 156 -16.50 -13.03 18.79
CA ASP A 156 -15.93 -13.25 20.12
C ASP A 156 -16.52 -12.24 21.10
N GLU A 157 -17.14 -12.74 22.17
CA GLU A 157 -17.78 -11.93 23.22
C GLU A 157 -16.85 -11.66 24.42
N GLN A 158 -15.56 -11.97 24.30
CA GLN A 158 -14.58 -11.67 25.34
C GLN A 158 -14.40 -10.18 25.54
N THR A 159 -14.11 -9.77 26.78
CA THR A 159 -13.75 -8.38 27.07
C THR A 159 -12.40 -8.00 26.47
N ALA A 160 -12.16 -6.71 26.21
CA ALA A 160 -10.88 -6.23 25.69
C ALA A 160 -9.69 -6.65 26.59
N ASP A 161 -9.88 -6.70 27.91
CA ASP A 161 -8.86 -7.14 28.86
C ASP A 161 -8.56 -8.65 28.70
N ALA A 162 -9.57 -9.48 28.51
CA ALA A 162 -9.41 -10.90 28.28
C ALA A 162 -8.65 -11.20 26.98
N VAL A 163 -8.99 -10.48 25.90
CA VAL A 163 -8.30 -10.57 24.61
C VAL A 163 -6.86 -10.12 24.74
N SER A 164 -6.59 -8.99 25.40
CA SER A 164 -5.23 -8.49 25.65
C SER A 164 -4.38 -9.49 26.42
N TYR A 165 -4.95 -10.11 27.46
CA TYR A 165 -4.26 -11.14 28.25
C TYR A 165 -3.91 -12.37 27.43
N THR A 166 -4.78 -12.81 26.54
CA THR A 166 -4.55 -13.95 25.64
C THR A 166 -3.40 -13.67 24.65
N HIS A 167 -3.35 -12.47 24.11
CA HIS A 167 -2.27 -12.04 23.21
C HIS A 167 -0.91 -11.96 23.93
N LEU A 168 -0.86 -11.43 25.14
CA LEU A 168 0.37 -11.37 25.95
C LEU A 168 0.92 -12.76 26.25
N ARG A 169 0.06 -13.73 26.59
CA ARG A 169 0.50 -15.12 26.83
C ARG A 169 1.02 -15.84 25.59
N ALA A 170 0.47 -15.56 24.42
CA ALA A 170 0.94 -16.15 23.17
C ALA A 170 2.39 -15.71 22.82
N HIS A 171 2.81 -14.54 23.30
CA HIS A 171 4.20 -14.08 23.16
C HIS A 171 5.16 -14.76 24.17
N GLU A 172 4.71 -15.06 25.39
CA GLU A 172 5.55 -15.70 26.40
C GLU A 172 5.89 -17.16 26.09
N THR A 173 5.00 -17.90 25.41
CA THR A 173 5.27 -19.29 25.01
C THR A 173 6.33 -19.43 23.92
N ARG A 174 6.69 -18.35 23.21
CA ARG A 174 7.76 -18.36 22.21
C ARG A 174 9.16 -18.14 22.77
N SER A 175 9.29 -17.62 23.99
CA SER A 175 10.58 -17.35 24.63
C SER A 175 11.10 -18.51 25.48
N ASN A 176 10.39 -19.62 25.58
CA ASN A 176 10.74 -20.80 26.36
C ASN A 176 11.01 -22.08 25.53
N LEU A 177 11.35 -21.90 24.24
CA LEU A 177 11.81 -23.00 23.37
C LEU A 177 13.25 -22.77 22.91
#